data_a33668f926882218196abad2af9c8628
#
_entry.id   a33668f926882218196abad2af9c8628
#
_cell.length_a   1.000
_cell.length_b   1.000
_cell.length_c   1.000
_cell.angle_alpha   90.00
_cell.angle_beta   90.00
_cell.angle_gamma   90.00
#
_symmetry.space_group_name_H-M   'P 1'
#
loop_
_entity.id
_entity.type
_entity.pdbx_description
1 polymer ?
#
loop_
_entity_poly.entity_id
_entity_poly.type
_entity_poly.pdbx_seq_one_letter_code
_entity_poly.pdbx_strand_id
1 'polypeptide(L)'
;MSPADTKQIARILGAGVEDDAAAAAARFAERAEREGLAEVAYSSLDTPLGTALVANTERGLVRVMLPNESVDEILEQIAHQISARVLEVPARLDRERRELDEYFSGRRREFDLEIDWRLTKPGFYRRVLRAAASRLPFGVTASYGEVAGWAGKPRAYRAAGSALGHNPIPIVVPCHRVLRSGGELGQYGGGPEMKEWLLRLEGAVK
;
A
#
# COMPACT_ATOMS: atom_id res chain seq x y z
N MET A 1 -5.35 30.43 39.86
CA MET A 1 -4.87 29.48 38.85
C MET A 1 -4.64 30.27 37.56
N SER A 2 -3.41 30.25 37.05
CA SER A 2 -3.03 31.00 35.85
C SER A 2 -3.62 30.36 34.59
N PRO A 3 -3.94 31.14 33.52
CA PRO A 3 -4.32 30.56 32.22
C PRO A 3 -3.28 29.58 31.67
N ALA A 4 -2.01 29.71 32.02
CA ALA A 4 -0.95 28.78 31.69
C ALA A 4 -1.10 27.42 32.40
N ASP A 5 -1.50 27.43 33.67
CA ASP A 5 -1.71 26.23 34.47
C ASP A 5 -2.89 25.42 33.93
N THR A 6 -3.95 26.11 33.52
CA THR A 6 -5.16 25.45 32.92
C THR A 6 -4.83 24.77 31.59
N LYS A 7 -4.02 25.40 30.71
CA LYS A 7 -3.58 24.79 29.44
C LYS A 7 -2.66 23.60 29.67
N GLN A 8 -1.80 23.66 30.69
CA GLN A 8 -0.87 22.58 31.03
C GLN A 8 -1.63 21.36 31.59
N ILE A 9 -2.62 21.60 32.46
CA ILE A 9 -3.48 20.54 33.01
C ILE A 9 -4.33 19.88 31.88
N ALA A 10 -4.93 20.69 31.00
CA ALA A 10 -5.68 20.18 29.87
C ALA A 10 -4.82 19.31 28.93
N ARG A 11 -3.55 19.70 28.70
CA ARG A 11 -2.61 18.92 27.89
C ARG A 11 -2.20 17.59 28.56
N ILE A 12 -1.98 17.60 29.89
CA ILE A 12 -1.64 16.38 30.65
C ILE A 12 -2.84 15.42 30.71
N LEU A 13 -4.04 15.94 30.96
CA LEU A 13 -5.26 15.12 30.98
C LEU A 13 -5.61 14.59 29.59
N GLY A 14 -5.43 15.40 28.55
CA GLY A 14 -5.63 14.96 27.16
C GLY A 14 -4.68 13.85 26.76
N ALA A 15 -3.40 13.99 27.04
CA ALA A 15 -2.40 12.95 26.73
C ALA A 15 -2.69 11.62 27.46
N GLY A 16 -3.10 11.69 28.74
CA GLY A 16 -3.45 10.48 29.49
C GLY A 16 -4.68 9.74 28.94
N VAL A 17 -5.68 10.49 28.46
CA VAL A 17 -6.90 9.90 27.86
C VAL A 17 -6.59 9.29 26.48
N GLU A 18 -5.74 9.91 25.68
CA GLU A 18 -5.30 9.38 24.39
C GLU A 18 -4.49 8.09 24.55
N ASP A 19 -3.56 8.03 25.52
CA ASP A 19 -2.78 6.84 25.84
C ASP A 19 -3.67 5.68 26.33
N ASP A 20 -4.64 5.96 27.20
CA ASP A 20 -5.59 4.97 27.69
C ASP A 20 -6.51 4.45 26.57
N ALA A 21 -6.96 5.32 25.66
CA ALA A 21 -7.77 4.96 24.50
C ALA A 21 -6.98 4.09 23.53
N ALA A 22 -5.72 4.46 23.24
CA ALA A 22 -4.84 3.68 22.38
C ALA A 22 -4.56 2.29 22.96
N ALA A 23 -4.28 2.20 24.28
CA ALA A 23 -4.08 0.94 24.96
C ALA A 23 -5.35 0.06 24.97
N ALA A 24 -6.53 0.66 25.12
CA ALA A 24 -7.79 -0.06 25.05
C ALA A 24 -8.07 -0.58 23.64
N ALA A 25 -7.81 0.23 22.60
CA ALA A 25 -7.94 -0.16 21.20
C ALA A 25 -6.98 -1.32 20.86
N ALA A 26 -5.72 -1.27 21.31
CA ALA A 26 -4.75 -2.35 21.12
C ALA A 26 -5.23 -3.66 21.77
N ARG A 27 -5.70 -3.61 23.02
CA ARG A 27 -6.26 -4.81 23.70
C ARG A 27 -7.49 -5.37 22.98
N PHE A 28 -8.35 -4.50 22.46
CA PHE A 28 -9.50 -4.92 21.65
C PHE A 28 -9.04 -5.58 20.34
N ALA A 29 -8.08 -4.99 19.64
CA ALA A 29 -7.52 -5.53 18.40
C ALA A 29 -6.90 -6.93 18.61
N GLU A 30 -6.08 -7.10 19.66
CA GLU A 30 -5.51 -8.40 20.03
C GLU A 30 -6.57 -9.46 20.37
N ARG A 31 -7.63 -9.06 21.07
CA ARG A 31 -8.74 -9.94 21.37
C ARG A 31 -9.52 -10.32 20.10
N ALA A 32 -9.83 -9.35 19.27
CA ALA A 32 -10.53 -9.56 18.01
C ALA A 32 -9.74 -10.48 17.07
N GLU A 33 -8.41 -10.37 17.04
CA GLU A 33 -7.54 -11.27 16.28
C GLU A 33 -7.61 -12.71 16.82
N ARG A 34 -7.48 -12.90 18.13
CA ARG A 34 -7.57 -14.23 18.75
C ARG A 34 -8.93 -14.91 18.54
N GLU A 35 -10.00 -14.12 18.49
CA GLU A 35 -11.38 -14.59 18.27
C GLU A 35 -11.75 -14.70 16.78
N GLY A 36 -10.82 -14.38 15.85
CA GLY A 36 -11.07 -14.42 14.40
C GLY A 36 -12.09 -13.38 13.92
N LEU A 37 -12.25 -12.26 14.64
CA LEU A 37 -13.22 -11.22 14.31
C LEU A 37 -12.71 -10.27 13.24
N ALA A 38 -11.38 -10.11 13.08
CA ALA A 38 -10.76 -9.30 12.06
C ALA A 38 -10.60 -10.11 10.76
N GLU A 39 -11.42 -9.85 9.76
CA GLU A 39 -11.24 -10.45 8.44
C GLU A 39 -10.20 -9.69 7.62
N VAL A 40 -10.13 -8.36 7.82
CA VAL A 40 -9.08 -7.50 7.29
C VAL A 40 -8.39 -6.79 8.43
N ALA A 41 -7.08 -6.95 8.52
CA ALA A 41 -6.23 -6.17 9.40
C ALA A 41 -5.54 -5.04 8.61
N TYR A 42 -5.37 -3.87 9.24
CA TYR A 42 -4.57 -2.79 8.66
C TYR A 42 -3.64 -2.17 9.71
N SER A 43 -2.63 -1.48 9.22
CA SER A 43 -1.70 -0.68 10.04
C SER A 43 -1.08 0.43 9.22
N SER A 44 -0.76 1.53 9.86
CA SER A 44 0.07 2.59 9.28
C SER A 44 1.56 2.19 9.25
N LEU A 45 2.28 2.80 8.31
CA LEU A 45 3.72 2.65 8.11
C LEU A 45 4.30 4.01 7.71
N ASP A 46 5.28 4.50 8.48
CA ASP A 46 6.02 5.69 8.08
C ASP A 46 7.04 5.33 7.00
N THR A 47 7.05 6.10 5.92
CA THR A 47 7.96 5.92 4.78
C THR A 47 8.66 7.23 4.45
N PRO A 48 9.77 7.20 3.69
CA PRO A 48 10.41 8.43 3.21
C PRO A 48 9.50 9.32 2.34
N LEU A 49 8.39 8.77 1.87
CA LEU A 49 7.40 9.46 1.03
C LEU A 49 6.21 10.01 1.83
N GLY A 50 6.16 9.76 3.13
CA GLY A 50 5.06 10.07 4.04
C GLY A 50 4.42 8.81 4.63
N THR A 51 3.35 8.98 5.40
CA THR A 51 2.66 7.85 6.04
C THR A 51 1.84 7.08 5.01
N ALA A 52 2.15 5.80 4.87
CA ALA A 52 1.39 4.82 4.09
C ALA A 52 0.50 3.97 5.02
N LEU A 53 -0.41 3.20 4.43
CA LEU A 53 -1.18 2.18 5.14
C LEU A 53 -1.08 0.86 4.41
N VAL A 54 -0.94 -0.21 5.15
CA VAL A 54 -0.98 -1.59 4.62
C VAL A 54 -2.18 -2.33 5.20
N ALA A 55 -2.82 -3.16 4.38
CA ALA A 55 -3.89 -4.03 4.84
C ALA A 55 -3.74 -5.44 4.28
N ASN A 56 -3.99 -6.44 5.11
CA ASN A 56 -3.96 -7.84 4.72
C ASN A 56 -5.25 -8.58 5.14
N THR A 57 -5.41 -9.76 4.56
CA THR A 57 -6.42 -10.76 4.89
C THR A 57 -5.70 -12.08 5.15
N GLU A 58 -6.43 -13.15 5.48
CA GLU A 58 -5.87 -14.51 5.54
C GLU A 58 -5.26 -14.99 4.20
N ARG A 59 -5.60 -14.32 3.07
CA ARG A 59 -5.09 -14.63 1.73
C ARG A 59 -3.85 -13.82 1.35
N GLY A 60 -3.39 -12.91 2.21
CA GLY A 60 -2.22 -12.07 2.02
C GLY A 60 -2.52 -10.58 1.92
N LEU A 61 -1.54 -9.82 1.46
CA LEU A 61 -1.60 -8.36 1.29
C LEU A 61 -2.67 -7.99 0.26
N VAL A 62 -3.61 -7.14 0.65
CA VAL A 62 -4.75 -6.73 -0.20
C VAL A 62 -4.69 -5.27 -0.60
N ARG A 63 -4.06 -4.42 0.21
CA ARG A 63 -3.92 -2.99 -0.06
C ARG A 63 -2.59 -2.44 0.44
N VAL A 64 -2.00 -1.55 -0.35
CA VAL A 64 -1.00 -0.57 0.06
C VAL A 64 -1.55 0.80 -0.33
N MET A 65 -1.83 1.65 0.65
CA MET A 65 -2.27 3.03 0.45
C MET A 65 -1.02 3.92 0.36
N LEU A 66 -1.00 4.80 -0.62
CA LEU A 66 0.05 5.81 -0.76
C LEU A 66 -0.29 7.07 0.07
N PRO A 67 0.70 7.87 0.47
CA PRO A 67 0.49 9.04 1.35
C PRO A 67 -0.47 10.12 0.82
N ASN A 68 -0.74 10.15 -0.47
CA ASN A 68 -1.66 11.09 -1.11
C ASN A 68 -3.10 10.58 -1.23
N GLU A 69 -3.40 9.42 -0.67
CA GLU A 69 -4.75 8.83 -0.65
C GLU A 69 -5.42 9.06 0.72
N SER A 70 -6.75 8.99 0.77
CA SER A 70 -7.53 9.13 2.00
C SER A 70 -7.67 7.78 2.71
N VAL A 71 -7.32 7.74 3.99
CA VAL A 71 -7.48 6.53 4.83
C VAL A 71 -8.94 6.11 4.89
N ASP A 72 -9.86 7.06 5.12
CA ASP A 72 -11.29 6.78 5.27
C ASP A 72 -11.86 6.17 3.99
N GLU A 73 -11.55 6.74 2.82
CA GLU A 73 -11.99 6.21 1.52
C GLU A 73 -11.46 4.80 1.26
N ILE A 74 -10.22 4.52 1.64
CA ILE A 74 -9.61 3.20 1.47
C ILE A 74 -10.25 2.17 2.41
N LEU A 75 -10.46 2.52 3.68
CA LEU A 75 -11.11 1.62 4.63
C LEU A 75 -12.57 1.36 4.24
N GLU A 76 -13.29 2.36 3.76
CA GLU A 76 -14.65 2.20 3.22
C GLU A 76 -14.67 1.29 1.99
N GLN A 77 -13.74 1.47 1.05
CA GLN A 77 -13.59 0.59 -0.10
C GLN A 77 -13.34 -0.87 0.32
N ILE A 78 -12.44 -1.10 1.27
CA ILE A 78 -12.16 -2.43 1.80
C ILE A 78 -13.40 -3.02 2.46
N ALA A 79 -14.10 -2.23 3.28
CA ALA A 79 -15.30 -2.66 3.97
C ALA A 79 -16.40 -3.10 2.99
N HIS A 80 -16.58 -2.38 1.89
CA HIS A 80 -17.56 -2.72 0.86
C HIS A 80 -17.17 -3.92 0.00
N GLN A 81 -15.89 -4.05 -0.36
CA GLN A 81 -15.46 -5.05 -1.36
C GLN A 81 -14.94 -6.35 -0.76
N ILE A 82 -14.51 -6.33 0.49
CA ILE A 82 -13.95 -7.50 1.17
C ILE A 82 -14.80 -7.89 2.38
N SER A 83 -14.84 -7.05 3.42
CA SER A 83 -15.60 -7.28 4.65
C SER A 83 -15.66 -6.02 5.49
N ALA A 84 -16.78 -5.80 6.17
CA ALA A 84 -16.93 -4.73 7.16
C ALA A 84 -16.12 -4.99 8.47
N ARG A 85 -15.54 -6.18 8.63
CA ARG A 85 -14.68 -6.53 9.78
C ARG A 85 -13.24 -6.10 9.54
N VAL A 86 -13.05 -4.79 9.44
CA VAL A 86 -11.74 -4.12 9.21
C VAL A 86 -11.27 -3.56 10.54
N LEU A 87 -10.13 -4.02 11.04
CA LEU A 87 -9.58 -3.60 12.32
C LEU A 87 -8.10 -3.20 12.18
N GLU A 88 -7.67 -2.26 13.00
CA GLU A 88 -6.26 -1.92 13.14
C GLU A 88 -5.58 -2.96 14.02
N VAL A 89 -4.75 -3.82 13.41
CA VAL A 89 -4.02 -4.91 14.08
C VAL A 89 -2.57 -4.90 13.63
N PRO A 90 -1.72 -3.99 14.15
CA PRO A 90 -0.34 -3.83 13.68
C PRO A 90 0.50 -5.11 13.73
N ALA A 91 0.33 -5.92 14.76
CA ALA A 91 1.10 -7.16 14.95
C ALA A 91 0.87 -8.18 13.82
N ARG A 92 -0.32 -8.21 13.22
CA ARG A 92 -0.62 -9.09 12.07
C ARG A 92 0.11 -8.66 10.79
N LEU A 93 0.56 -7.42 10.70
CA LEU A 93 1.19 -6.80 9.54
C LEU A 93 2.70 -6.57 9.70
N ASP A 94 3.31 -7.13 10.75
CA ASP A 94 4.74 -6.95 11.04
C ASP A 94 5.65 -7.40 9.89
N ARG A 95 5.25 -8.44 9.15
CA ARG A 95 6.00 -8.93 7.98
C ARG A 95 5.93 -7.92 6.84
N GLU A 96 4.74 -7.48 6.47
CA GLU A 96 4.51 -6.53 5.39
C GLU A 96 5.21 -5.20 5.66
N ARG A 97 5.09 -4.68 6.89
CA ARG A 97 5.73 -3.45 7.33
C ARG A 97 7.25 -3.55 7.28
N ARG A 98 7.81 -4.63 7.79
CA ARG A 98 9.26 -4.88 7.76
C ARG A 98 9.78 -5.00 6.33
N GLU A 99 9.10 -5.73 5.44
CA GLU A 99 9.54 -5.89 4.05
C GLU A 99 9.49 -4.57 3.28
N LEU A 100 8.49 -3.72 3.53
CA LEU A 100 8.41 -2.38 2.95
C LEU A 100 9.50 -1.46 3.52
N ASP A 101 9.77 -1.49 4.83
CA ASP A 101 10.87 -0.72 5.44
C ASP A 101 12.23 -1.12 4.85
N GLU A 102 12.48 -2.41 4.71
CA GLU A 102 13.69 -2.93 4.07
C GLU A 102 13.80 -2.49 2.61
N TYR A 103 12.69 -2.44 1.86
CA TYR A 103 12.65 -1.94 0.49
C TYR A 103 12.98 -0.44 0.43
N PHE A 104 12.32 0.38 1.23
CA PHE A 104 12.57 1.82 1.27
C PHE A 104 13.99 2.18 1.73
N SER A 105 14.60 1.35 2.55
CA SER A 105 16.00 1.49 2.97
C SER A 105 17.02 0.89 1.98
N GLY A 106 16.56 0.35 0.83
CA GLY A 106 17.42 -0.27 -0.20
C GLY A 106 17.99 -1.65 0.16
N ARG A 107 17.58 -2.22 1.29
CA ARG A 107 18.05 -3.54 1.77
C ARG A 107 17.29 -4.72 1.14
N ARG A 108 16.10 -4.48 0.60
CA ARG A 108 15.26 -5.48 -0.05
C ARG A 108 15.01 -5.13 -1.51
N ARG A 109 15.06 -6.14 -2.39
CA ARG A 109 14.80 -6.00 -3.84
C ARG A 109 13.60 -6.81 -4.31
N GLU A 110 13.17 -7.80 -3.54
CA GLU A 110 12.05 -8.70 -3.85
C GLU A 110 11.16 -8.85 -2.62
N PHE A 111 9.84 -8.84 -2.83
CA PHE A 111 8.87 -9.08 -1.77
C PHE A 111 8.51 -10.57 -1.73
N ASP A 112 8.50 -11.14 -0.52
CA ASP A 112 8.04 -12.51 -0.27
C ASP A 112 6.67 -12.47 0.44
N LEU A 113 5.72 -11.79 -0.19
CA LEU A 113 4.38 -11.57 0.33
C LEU A 113 3.33 -12.23 -0.57
N GLU A 114 2.45 -13.02 0.04
CA GLU A 114 1.24 -13.47 -0.64
C GLU A 114 0.34 -12.28 -0.96
N ILE A 115 -0.32 -12.30 -2.13
CA ILE A 115 -1.16 -11.20 -2.58
C ILE A 115 -2.61 -11.66 -2.70
N ASP A 116 -3.51 -10.98 -1.99
CA ASP A 116 -4.94 -11.11 -2.17
C ASP A 116 -5.43 -10.18 -3.31
N TRP A 117 -5.75 -10.78 -4.43
CA TRP A 117 -6.15 -10.05 -5.65
C TRP A 117 -7.63 -9.60 -5.66
N ARG A 118 -8.39 -9.72 -4.56
CA ARG A 118 -9.83 -9.43 -4.56
C ARG A 118 -10.16 -7.97 -4.90
N LEU A 119 -9.37 -7.00 -4.46
CA LEU A 119 -9.55 -5.59 -4.83
C LEU A 119 -9.18 -5.28 -6.29
N THR A 120 -8.61 -6.23 -7.01
CA THR A 120 -8.22 -6.05 -8.41
C THR A 120 -9.36 -6.41 -9.34
N LYS A 121 -9.72 -5.50 -10.24
CA LYS A 121 -10.71 -5.76 -11.28
C LYS A 121 -10.34 -7.03 -12.07
N PRO A 122 -11.23 -8.02 -12.18
CA PRO A 122 -10.94 -9.29 -12.83
C PRO A 122 -10.68 -9.15 -14.34
N GLY A 123 -10.21 -10.22 -14.96
CA GLY A 123 -9.96 -10.25 -16.39
C GLY A 123 -8.64 -9.61 -16.79
N PHE A 124 -8.64 -8.71 -17.76
CA PHE A 124 -7.42 -8.14 -18.33
C PHE A 124 -6.63 -7.30 -17.31
N TYR A 125 -7.30 -6.54 -16.48
CA TYR A 125 -6.67 -5.71 -15.44
C TYR A 125 -5.81 -6.55 -14.48
N ARG A 126 -6.41 -7.62 -13.93
CA ARG A 126 -5.68 -8.54 -13.04
C ARG A 126 -4.50 -9.22 -13.73
N ARG A 127 -4.65 -9.59 -15.05
CA ARG A 127 -3.52 -10.15 -15.80
C ARG A 127 -2.38 -9.15 -15.98
N VAL A 128 -2.69 -7.87 -16.24
CA VAL A 128 -1.69 -6.79 -16.33
C VAL A 128 -0.91 -6.67 -15.03
N LEU A 129 -1.59 -6.58 -13.89
CA LEU A 129 -0.94 -6.43 -12.59
C LEU A 129 -0.11 -7.67 -12.22
N ARG A 130 -0.63 -8.87 -12.48
CA ARG A 130 0.14 -10.11 -12.26
C ARG A 130 1.36 -10.20 -13.18
N ALA A 131 1.24 -9.76 -14.43
CA ALA A 131 2.37 -9.73 -15.35
C ALA A 131 3.45 -8.74 -14.89
N ALA A 132 3.04 -7.56 -14.39
CA ALA A 132 3.97 -6.60 -13.79
C ALA A 132 4.68 -7.18 -12.56
N ALA A 133 3.93 -7.79 -11.64
CA ALA A 133 4.47 -8.39 -10.42
C ALA A 133 5.48 -9.52 -10.71
N SER A 134 5.22 -10.35 -11.74
CA SER A 134 6.05 -11.52 -12.02
C SER A 134 7.23 -11.27 -12.98
N ARG A 135 7.22 -10.16 -13.74
CA ARG A 135 8.18 -9.91 -14.83
C ARG A 135 8.99 -8.64 -14.72
N LEU A 136 8.70 -7.80 -13.74
CA LEU A 136 9.44 -6.56 -13.50
C LEU A 136 10.22 -6.65 -12.19
N PRO A 137 11.43 -7.21 -12.19
CA PRO A 137 12.27 -7.21 -10.99
C PRO A 137 12.75 -5.78 -10.66
N PHE A 138 13.35 -5.63 -9.49
CA PHE A 138 13.94 -4.38 -9.00
C PHE A 138 14.90 -3.77 -10.02
N GLY A 139 14.75 -2.47 -10.30
CA GLY A 139 15.59 -1.72 -11.21
C GLY A 139 15.34 -1.96 -12.71
N VAL A 140 14.38 -2.83 -13.06
CA VAL A 140 14.03 -3.13 -14.46
C VAL A 140 12.72 -2.45 -14.82
N THR A 141 12.69 -1.76 -15.95
CA THR A 141 11.50 -1.07 -16.47
C THR A 141 10.99 -1.72 -17.75
N ALA A 142 9.70 -1.55 -18.02
CA ALA A 142 9.08 -1.94 -19.29
C ALA A 142 8.11 -0.87 -19.77
N SER A 143 7.75 -0.92 -21.04
CA SER A 143 6.71 -0.08 -21.61
C SER A 143 5.31 -0.63 -21.34
N TYR A 144 4.29 0.24 -21.39
CA TYR A 144 2.88 -0.18 -21.32
C TYR A 144 2.53 -1.22 -22.41
N GLY A 145 3.18 -1.15 -23.56
CA GLY A 145 2.99 -2.11 -24.67
C GLY A 145 3.51 -3.51 -24.34
N GLU A 146 4.71 -3.59 -23.73
CA GLU A 146 5.28 -4.87 -23.30
C GLU A 146 4.42 -5.53 -22.23
N VAL A 147 4.01 -4.78 -21.19
CA VAL A 147 3.13 -5.30 -20.13
C VAL A 147 1.77 -5.74 -20.71
N ALA A 148 1.20 -4.98 -21.66
CA ALA A 148 -0.01 -5.38 -22.37
C ALA A 148 0.19 -6.69 -23.16
N GLY A 149 1.35 -6.85 -23.78
CA GLY A 149 1.75 -8.08 -24.46
C GLY A 149 1.83 -9.29 -23.52
N TRP A 150 2.49 -9.12 -22.39
CA TRP A 150 2.58 -10.16 -21.34
C TRP A 150 1.20 -10.57 -20.78
N ALA A 151 0.27 -9.61 -20.73
CA ALA A 151 -1.12 -9.85 -20.33
C ALA A 151 -1.99 -10.45 -21.45
N GLY A 152 -1.40 -10.79 -22.62
CA GLY A 152 -2.07 -11.43 -23.75
C GLY A 152 -2.82 -10.50 -24.69
N LYS A 153 -2.59 -9.16 -24.63
CA LYS A 153 -3.22 -8.17 -25.53
C LYS A 153 -2.26 -7.04 -25.91
N PRO A 154 -1.25 -7.27 -26.80
CA PRO A 154 -0.17 -6.30 -27.06
C PRO A 154 -0.63 -4.94 -27.58
N ARG A 155 -1.80 -4.85 -28.23
CA ARG A 155 -2.37 -3.58 -28.72
C ARG A 155 -3.16 -2.82 -27.65
N ALA A 156 -3.37 -3.38 -26.45
CA ALA A 156 -4.20 -2.80 -25.40
C ALA A 156 -3.41 -1.96 -24.39
N TYR A 157 -2.37 -1.24 -24.83
CA TYR A 157 -1.48 -0.46 -23.96
C TYR A 157 -2.20 0.62 -23.14
N ARG A 158 -3.26 1.28 -23.67
CA ARG A 158 -4.08 2.24 -22.91
C ARG A 158 -4.83 1.55 -21.76
N ALA A 159 -5.41 0.38 -22.03
CA ALA A 159 -6.10 -0.41 -21.01
C ALA A 159 -5.11 -0.97 -19.96
N ALA A 160 -3.86 -1.29 -20.37
CA ALA A 160 -2.79 -1.64 -19.44
C ALA A 160 -2.42 -0.46 -18.54
N GLY A 161 -2.32 0.76 -19.11
CA GLY A 161 -2.12 1.98 -18.33
C GLY A 161 -3.24 2.22 -17.31
N SER A 162 -4.50 2.04 -17.73
CA SER A 162 -5.63 2.14 -16.80
C SER A 162 -5.58 1.07 -15.70
N ALA A 163 -5.21 -0.18 -16.03
CA ALA A 163 -5.07 -1.25 -15.05
C ALA A 163 -3.98 -0.93 -14.00
N LEU A 164 -2.82 -0.43 -14.45
CA LEU A 164 -1.71 -0.04 -13.58
C LEU A 164 -2.05 1.18 -12.72
N GLY A 165 -2.84 2.13 -13.24
CA GLY A 165 -3.35 3.28 -12.49
C GLY A 165 -4.37 2.91 -11.40
N HIS A 166 -5.00 1.73 -11.50
CA HIS A 166 -5.93 1.20 -10.48
C HIS A 166 -5.30 0.05 -9.67
N ASN A 167 -3.99 0.05 -9.55
CA ASN A 167 -3.29 -0.95 -8.75
C ASN A 167 -3.55 -0.72 -7.25
N PRO A 168 -4.19 -1.67 -6.54
CA PRO A 168 -4.45 -1.51 -5.11
C PRO A 168 -3.23 -1.79 -4.23
N ILE A 169 -2.15 -2.34 -4.79
CA ILE A 169 -0.96 -2.79 -4.05
C ILE A 169 0.30 -2.19 -4.69
N PRO A 170 0.39 -0.84 -4.83
CA PRO A 170 1.58 -0.21 -5.41
C PRO A 170 2.84 -0.59 -4.63
N ILE A 171 4.00 -0.44 -5.26
CA ILE A 171 5.33 -0.83 -4.77
C ILE A 171 5.53 -2.35 -4.83
N VAL A 172 4.74 -3.14 -4.10
CA VAL A 172 4.80 -4.61 -4.14
C VAL A 172 4.41 -5.14 -5.53
N VAL A 173 3.32 -4.61 -6.11
CA VAL A 173 3.04 -4.75 -7.55
C VAL A 173 3.61 -3.52 -8.25
N PRO A 174 4.72 -3.64 -8.99
CA PRO A 174 5.58 -2.52 -9.34
C PRO A 174 5.08 -1.72 -10.56
N CYS A 175 3.90 -1.09 -10.45
CA CYS A 175 3.35 -0.26 -11.52
C CYS A 175 4.21 0.99 -11.81
N HIS A 176 5.04 1.44 -10.85
CA HIS A 176 6.01 2.52 -11.05
C HIS A 176 7.11 2.15 -12.07
N ARG A 177 7.43 0.86 -12.26
CA ARG A 177 8.43 0.38 -13.24
C ARG A 177 7.93 0.41 -14.68
N VAL A 178 6.66 0.79 -14.91
CA VAL A 178 6.11 0.86 -16.28
C VAL A 178 6.17 2.28 -16.79
N LEU A 179 6.86 2.46 -17.93
CA LEU A 179 7.16 3.73 -18.57
C LEU A 179 6.46 3.84 -19.93
N ARG A 180 6.46 5.05 -20.52
CA ARG A 180 6.10 5.22 -21.93
C ARG A 180 7.18 4.64 -22.82
N SER A 181 6.86 4.35 -24.08
CA SER A 181 7.79 3.74 -25.05
C SER A 181 9.06 4.55 -25.31
N GLY A 182 9.06 5.85 -25.00
CA GLY A 182 10.24 6.71 -25.06
C GLY A 182 11.06 6.80 -23.77
N GLY A 183 10.72 6.01 -22.73
CA GLY A 183 11.35 6.09 -21.41
C GLY A 183 10.81 7.20 -20.51
N GLU A 184 9.81 7.95 -20.96
CA GLU A 184 9.14 8.97 -20.16
C GLU A 184 8.32 8.34 -19.03
N LEU A 185 8.23 9.03 -17.87
CA LEU A 185 7.64 8.49 -16.65
C LEU A 185 6.18 8.02 -16.78
N GLY A 186 5.32 8.68 -17.52
CA GLY A 186 3.90 8.36 -17.54
C GLY A 186 3.21 8.59 -16.17
N GLN A 187 1.93 8.28 -16.08
CA GLN A 187 1.14 8.48 -14.88
C GLN A 187 1.45 7.43 -13.79
N TYR A 188 1.26 7.82 -12.52
CA TYR A 188 1.37 6.99 -11.32
C TYR A 188 0.38 7.46 -10.26
N GLY A 189 -0.19 6.56 -9.46
CA GLY A 189 -1.16 6.91 -8.41
C GLY A 189 -0.61 7.85 -7.36
N GLY A 190 0.66 7.69 -6.97
CA GLY A 190 1.37 8.59 -6.06
C GLY A 190 1.90 9.88 -6.70
N GLY A 191 1.63 10.12 -7.98
CA GLY A 191 2.18 11.26 -8.72
C GLY A 191 3.56 11.00 -9.35
N PRO A 192 4.00 11.92 -10.24
CA PRO A 192 5.25 11.75 -10.97
C PRO A 192 6.49 11.80 -10.07
N GLU A 193 6.48 12.63 -9.05
CA GLU A 193 7.60 12.80 -8.11
C GLU A 193 7.88 11.52 -7.33
N MET A 194 6.83 10.90 -6.80
CA MET A 194 6.94 9.63 -6.08
C MET A 194 7.41 8.51 -7.01
N LYS A 195 6.92 8.48 -8.25
CA LYS A 195 7.38 7.50 -9.26
C LYS A 195 8.86 7.66 -9.56
N GLU A 196 9.32 8.88 -9.76
CA GLU A 196 10.71 9.17 -10.02
C GLU A 196 11.60 8.78 -8.84
N TRP A 197 11.15 9.10 -7.61
CA TRP A 197 11.87 8.73 -6.39
C TRP A 197 12.04 7.21 -6.27
N LEU A 198 10.97 6.43 -6.51
CA LEU A 198 11.03 4.98 -6.49
C LEU A 198 11.98 4.42 -7.57
N LEU A 199 11.94 4.95 -8.78
CA LEU A 199 12.83 4.55 -9.87
C LEU A 199 14.30 4.89 -9.58
N ARG A 200 14.57 6.03 -8.92
CA ARG A 200 15.92 6.39 -8.45
C ARG A 200 16.41 5.48 -7.34
N LEU A 201 15.56 5.18 -6.34
CA LEU A 201 15.87 4.19 -5.29
C LEU A 201 16.30 2.85 -5.89
N GLU A 202 15.66 2.45 -6.97
CA GLU A 202 15.94 1.21 -7.68
C GLU A 202 17.11 1.31 -8.68
N GLY A 203 17.66 2.49 -8.91
CA GLY A 203 18.71 2.72 -9.91
C GLY A 203 18.25 2.57 -11.36
N ALA A 204 16.94 2.58 -11.60
CA ALA A 204 16.36 2.46 -12.94
C ALA A 204 16.41 3.76 -13.75
N VAL A 205 16.56 4.90 -13.09
CA VAL A 205 16.78 6.23 -13.66
C VAL A 205 17.88 6.96 -12.88
N LYS A 206 18.56 7.93 -13.54
CA LYS A 206 19.65 8.72 -12.93
C LYS A 206 19.12 9.93 -12.17
#